data_1ac2a21e189ae00e30b6427c47b9d0a0
#
_entry.id   1ac2a21e189ae00e30b6427c47b9d0a0
#
_cell.length_a   1.000
_cell.length_b   1.000
_cell.length_c   1.000
_cell.angle_alpha   90.00
_cell.angle_beta   90.00
_cell.angle_gamma   90.00
#
_symmetry.space_group_name_H-M   'P 1'
#
loop_
_entity.id
_entity.type
_entity.pdbx_description
1 polymer ?
#
loop_
_entity_poly.entity_id
_entity_poly.type
_entity_poly.pdbx_seq_one_letter_code
_entity_poly.pdbx_strand_id
1 'polypeptide(L)'
;MSVASHPSPVIYRPDAGLTNEEDLRLRRLLCRCFPYRPAFRRRRYLHDTPPQHRWFIVAEDGTLAGHAAVYDKTILVGGREERIGGVAEVCVAPAYRGRGHLKALLSAVHAFLRREGIPFSLLFGRPELYRSSGYRPIAAPIRSTDPFFRWWNPFKGTPMVHLVCGRPWPGGLIDLCGPTF
;
A
#
# COMPACT_ATOMS: atom_id res chain seq x y z
N MET A 1 2.61 12.43 33.63
CA MET A 1 3.56 11.39 33.19
C MET A 1 3.01 10.80 31.91
N SER A 2 3.58 11.17 30.74
CA SER A 2 3.13 10.65 29.45
C SER A 2 3.66 9.23 29.28
N VAL A 3 2.77 8.25 29.33
CA VAL A 3 3.12 6.87 28.99
C VAL A 3 3.45 6.85 27.50
N ALA A 4 4.72 6.66 27.18
CA ALA A 4 5.16 6.43 25.81
C ALA A 4 4.50 5.13 25.33
N SER A 5 3.39 5.23 24.62
CA SER A 5 2.74 4.06 24.03
C SER A 5 3.67 3.49 22.97
N HIS A 6 4.21 2.32 23.22
CA HIS A 6 4.97 1.57 22.22
C HIS A 6 4.05 1.30 21.03
N PRO A 7 4.52 1.48 19.78
CA PRO A 7 3.69 1.19 18.63
C PRO A 7 3.30 -0.30 18.68
N SER A 8 2.02 -0.58 18.54
CA SER A 8 1.50 -1.95 18.47
C SER A 8 2.24 -2.74 17.38
N PRO A 9 2.54 -4.02 17.58
CA PRO A 9 3.31 -4.82 16.64
C PRO A 9 2.61 -4.89 15.28
N VAL A 10 3.42 -4.88 14.23
CA VAL A 10 2.93 -5.08 12.85
C VAL A 10 2.91 -6.57 12.56
N ILE A 11 1.74 -7.08 12.19
CA ILE A 11 1.50 -8.50 11.91
C ILE A 11 1.41 -8.70 10.41
N TYR A 12 2.22 -9.59 9.85
CA TYR A 12 2.14 -10.01 8.45
C TYR A 12 1.16 -11.18 8.28
N ARG A 13 0.40 -11.16 7.18
CA ARG A 13 -0.44 -12.26 6.70
C ARG A 13 -0.39 -12.33 5.16
N PRO A 14 -0.25 -13.52 4.56
CA PRO A 14 -0.58 -13.71 3.15
C PRO A 14 -2.10 -13.53 2.98
N ASP A 15 -2.53 -12.89 1.87
CA ASP A 15 -3.96 -12.64 1.64
C ASP A 15 -4.78 -13.94 1.59
N ALA A 16 -4.25 -14.97 0.95
CA ALA A 16 -4.91 -16.27 0.83
C ALA A 16 -5.09 -17.01 2.18
N GLY A 17 -4.36 -16.60 3.21
CA GLY A 17 -4.44 -17.17 4.56
C GLY A 17 -5.39 -16.44 5.51
N LEU A 18 -6.12 -15.42 5.04
CA LEU A 18 -7.05 -14.70 5.89
C LEU A 18 -8.30 -15.54 6.19
N THR A 19 -8.67 -15.58 7.46
CA THR A 19 -9.94 -16.16 7.90
C THR A 19 -11.13 -15.27 7.53
N ASN A 20 -12.33 -15.81 7.55
CA ASN A 20 -13.56 -15.05 7.32
C ASN A 20 -13.73 -13.89 8.33
N GLU A 21 -13.31 -14.11 9.57
CA GLU A 21 -13.35 -13.07 10.61
C GLU A 21 -12.36 -11.95 10.31
N GLU A 22 -11.13 -12.28 9.95
CA GLU A 22 -10.10 -11.28 9.56
C GLU A 22 -10.55 -10.50 8.33
N ASP A 23 -11.13 -11.16 7.31
CA ASP A 23 -11.71 -10.48 6.14
C ASP A 23 -12.80 -9.48 6.54
N LEU A 24 -13.72 -9.89 7.41
CA LEU A 24 -14.79 -9.00 7.87
C LEU A 24 -14.26 -7.79 8.64
N ARG A 25 -13.30 -8.01 9.54
CA ARG A 25 -12.64 -6.93 10.30
C ARG A 25 -11.90 -5.97 9.36
N LEU A 26 -11.18 -6.50 8.38
CA LEU A 26 -10.47 -5.71 7.38
C LEU A 26 -11.45 -4.87 6.53
N ARG A 27 -12.52 -5.46 6.00
CA ARG A 27 -13.52 -4.72 5.23
C ARG A 27 -14.16 -3.58 6.03
N ARG A 28 -14.44 -3.79 7.33
CA ARG A 28 -14.94 -2.73 8.21
C ARG A 28 -13.95 -1.58 8.34
N LEU A 29 -12.66 -1.87 8.50
CA LEU A 29 -11.61 -0.84 8.53
C LEU A 29 -11.53 -0.10 7.19
N LEU A 30 -11.49 -0.81 6.07
CA LEU A 30 -11.43 -0.24 4.72
C LEU A 30 -12.64 0.65 4.41
N CYS A 31 -13.87 0.20 4.74
CA CYS A 31 -15.07 1.02 4.59
C CYS A 31 -15.02 2.31 5.41
N ARG A 32 -14.47 2.26 6.62
CA ARG A 32 -14.31 3.44 7.48
C ARG A 32 -13.27 4.41 6.93
N CYS A 33 -12.17 3.90 6.41
CA CYS A 33 -11.07 4.73 5.90
C CYS A 33 -11.29 5.23 4.45
N PHE A 34 -12.07 4.49 3.67
CA PHE A 34 -12.36 4.78 2.25
C PHE A 34 -13.88 4.76 1.98
N PRO A 35 -14.67 5.65 2.60
CA PRO A 35 -16.14 5.63 2.52
C PRO A 35 -16.67 5.81 1.09
N TYR A 36 -15.87 6.40 0.21
CA TYR A 36 -16.18 6.59 -1.22
C TYR A 36 -15.86 5.36 -2.10
N ARG A 37 -15.46 4.23 -1.50
CA ARG A 37 -15.16 2.97 -2.20
C ARG A 37 -16.16 1.88 -1.81
N PRO A 38 -17.35 1.81 -2.44
CA PRO A 38 -18.40 0.86 -2.06
C PRO A 38 -17.99 -0.61 -2.25
N ALA A 39 -16.99 -0.90 -3.07
CA ALA A 39 -16.45 -2.25 -3.28
C ALA A 39 -16.03 -2.91 -1.96
N PHE A 40 -15.50 -2.16 -1.00
CA PHE A 40 -15.07 -2.69 0.30
C PHE A 40 -16.20 -3.25 1.18
N ARG A 41 -17.46 -2.96 0.86
CA ARG A 41 -18.61 -3.61 1.52
C ARG A 41 -18.71 -5.08 1.16
N ARG A 42 -18.21 -5.49 -0.01
CA ARG A 42 -18.35 -6.84 -0.57
C ARG A 42 -17.04 -7.62 -0.58
N ARG A 43 -15.89 -6.94 -0.80
CA ARG A 43 -14.57 -7.57 -0.92
C ARG A 43 -13.49 -6.68 -0.29
N ARG A 44 -12.37 -7.28 0.12
CA ARG A 44 -11.25 -6.60 0.79
C ARG A 44 -10.21 -6.00 -0.17
N TYR A 45 -10.50 -5.89 -1.46
CA TYR A 45 -9.63 -5.34 -2.50
C TYR A 45 -10.44 -4.64 -3.59
N LEU A 46 -9.80 -3.75 -4.37
CA LEU A 46 -10.49 -2.92 -5.36
C LEU A 46 -10.52 -3.54 -6.76
N HIS A 47 -9.49 -4.27 -7.15
CA HIS A 47 -9.30 -4.82 -8.49
C HIS A 47 -9.76 -6.28 -8.56
N ASP A 48 -9.62 -6.93 -9.73
CA ASP A 48 -10.12 -8.29 -9.94
C ASP A 48 -9.33 -9.36 -9.19
N THR A 49 -8.07 -9.06 -8.87
CA THR A 49 -7.21 -9.95 -8.10
C THR A 49 -6.87 -9.33 -6.74
N PRO A 50 -6.83 -10.14 -5.66
CA PRO A 50 -6.38 -9.66 -4.36
C PRO A 50 -4.85 -9.40 -4.37
N PRO A 51 -4.34 -8.53 -3.48
CA PRO A 51 -2.92 -8.45 -3.22
C PRO A 51 -2.42 -9.75 -2.59
N GLN A 52 -1.14 -10.06 -2.77
CA GLN A 52 -0.56 -11.28 -2.19
C GLN A 52 -0.24 -11.14 -0.71
N HIS A 53 0.09 -9.91 -0.26
CA HIS A 53 0.63 -9.67 1.07
C HIS A 53 -0.13 -8.57 1.81
N ARG A 54 -0.31 -8.77 3.12
CA ARG A 54 -0.98 -7.78 3.99
C ARG A 54 -0.25 -7.62 5.33
N TRP A 55 -0.30 -6.41 5.84
CA TRP A 55 0.20 -6.05 7.17
C TRP A 55 -0.90 -5.38 7.97
N PHE A 56 -0.96 -5.75 9.23
CA PHE A 56 -1.97 -5.30 10.17
C PHE A 56 -1.34 -4.71 11.42
N ILE A 57 -1.98 -3.70 11.99
CA ILE A 57 -1.75 -3.25 13.35
C ILE A 57 -3.05 -3.48 14.11
N VAL A 58 -2.96 -4.27 15.19
CA VAL A 58 -4.05 -4.51 16.13
C VAL A 58 -3.75 -3.74 17.40
N ALA A 59 -4.67 -2.89 17.83
CA ALA A 59 -4.56 -2.14 19.07
C ALA A 59 -4.77 -3.06 20.30
N GLU A 60 -4.43 -2.58 21.48
CA GLU A 60 -4.55 -3.34 22.75
C GLU A 60 -5.98 -3.82 23.02
N ASP A 61 -6.98 -3.05 22.61
CA ASP A 61 -8.41 -3.40 22.71
C ASP A 61 -8.88 -4.41 21.64
N GLY A 62 -7.96 -4.99 20.86
CA GLY A 62 -8.24 -5.89 19.77
C GLY A 62 -8.75 -5.24 18.48
N THR A 63 -8.90 -3.92 18.44
CA THR A 63 -9.36 -3.21 17.23
C THR A 63 -8.30 -3.24 16.14
N LEU A 64 -8.70 -3.50 14.89
CA LEU A 64 -7.82 -3.37 13.74
C LEU A 64 -7.57 -1.87 13.48
N ALA A 65 -6.40 -1.39 13.90
CA ALA A 65 -6.02 0.02 13.89
C ALA A 65 -5.40 0.48 12.57
N GLY A 66 -4.70 -0.42 11.85
CA GLY A 66 -4.02 -0.07 10.61
C GLY A 66 -3.84 -1.24 9.67
N HIS A 67 -3.68 -0.94 8.39
CA HIS A 67 -3.52 -1.92 7.32
C HIS A 67 -2.68 -1.36 6.18
N ALA A 68 -1.91 -2.25 5.54
CA ALA A 68 -1.28 -2.04 4.24
C ALA A 68 -1.33 -3.35 3.44
N ALA A 69 -1.49 -3.24 2.13
CA ALA A 69 -1.43 -4.35 1.20
C ALA A 69 -0.30 -4.17 0.20
N VAL A 70 0.22 -5.26 -0.35
CA VAL A 70 1.23 -5.25 -1.41
C VAL A 70 0.87 -6.22 -2.52
N TYR A 71 0.90 -5.71 -3.73
CA TYR A 71 0.91 -6.47 -4.97
C TYR A 71 2.36 -6.68 -5.41
N ASP A 72 2.85 -7.91 -5.33
CA ASP A 72 4.11 -8.30 -5.95
C ASP A 72 3.87 -8.49 -7.44
N LYS A 73 4.41 -7.60 -8.24
CA LYS A 73 4.17 -7.62 -9.69
C LYS A 73 5.36 -7.10 -10.48
N THR A 74 5.44 -7.53 -11.74
CA THR A 74 6.34 -6.98 -12.74
C THR A 74 5.61 -5.93 -13.56
N ILE A 75 6.28 -4.81 -13.80
CA ILE A 75 5.82 -3.69 -14.64
C ILE A 75 6.90 -3.37 -15.67
N LEU A 76 6.57 -2.52 -16.66
CA LEU A 76 7.58 -1.97 -17.57
C LEU A 76 7.88 -0.52 -17.19
N VAL A 77 9.16 -0.18 -17.08
CA VAL A 77 9.64 1.20 -16.86
C VAL A 77 10.67 1.53 -17.95
N GLY A 78 10.33 2.50 -18.81
CA GLY A 78 11.16 2.79 -19.98
C GLY A 78 11.37 1.58 -20.90
N GLY A 79 10.37 0.68 -20.98
CA GLY A 79 10.41 -0.54 -21.78
C GLY A 79 11.17 -1.71 -21.17
N ARG A 80 11.66 -1.58 -19.92
CA ARG A 80 12.37 -2.67 -19.18
C ARG A 80 11.49 -3.23 -18.09
N GLU A 81 11.54 -4.54 -17.90
CA GLU A 81 10.86 -5.21 -16.80
C GLU A 81 11.47 -4.85 -15.46
N GLU A 82 10.60 -4.46 -14.52
CA GLU A 82 10.95 -4.12 -13.15
C GLU A 82 9.98 -4.79 -12.18
N ARG A 83 10.52 -5.61 -11.26
CA ARG A 83 9.73 -6.17 -10.17
C ARG A 83 9.52 -5.11 -9.10
N ILE A 84 8.29 -4.93 -8.68
CA ILE A 84 7.90 -3.93 -7.68
C ILE A 84 6.98 -4.52 -6.61
N GLY A 85 7.01 -3.91 -5.42
CA GLY A 85 5.91 -4.02 -4.46
C GLY A 85 4.94 -2.84 -4.67
N GLY A 86 3.81 -3.09 -5.31
CA GLY A 86 2.73 -2.11 -5.46
C GLY A 86 1.96 -1.97 -4.15
N VAL A 87 2.19 -0.89 -3.41
CA VAL A 87 1.59 -0.69 -2.09
C VAL A 87 0.22 -0.05 -2.20
N ALA A 88 -0.78 -0.72 -1.65
CA ALA A 88 -2.20 -0.38 -1.79
C ALA A 88 -2.94 -0.37 -0.45
N GLU A 89 -4.11 0.22 -0.46
CA GLU A 89 -5.09 0.14 0.63
C GLU A 89 -4.50 0.51 2.00
N VAL A 90 -3.48 1.39 1.99
CA VAL A 90 -2.81 1.84 3.21
C VAL A 90 -3.75 2.72 4.00
N CYS A 91 -4.05 2.32 5.22
CA CYS A 91 -4.93 3.09 6.07
C CYS A 91 -4.64 2.92 7.56
N VAL A 92 -5.01 3.95 8.32
CA VAL A 92 -5.04 3.93 9.78
C VAL A 92 -6.40 4.45 10.22
N ALA A 93 -7.08 3.70 11.08
CA ALA A 93 -8.37 4.08 11.62
C ALA A 93 -8.30 5.47 12.29
N PRO A 94 -9.30 6.35 12.10
CA PRO A 94 -9.22 7.75 12.55
C PRO A 94 -8.79 7.91 14.01
N ALA A 95 -9.32 7.08 14.92
CA ALA A 95 -8.99 7.13 16.35
C ALA A 95 -7.54 6.77 16.70
N TYR A 96 -6.79 6.17 15.75
CA TYR A 96 -5.41 5.70 15.96
C TYR A 96 -4.38 6.47 15.12
N ARG A 97 -4.78 7.54 14.44
CA ARG A 97 -3.89 8.42 13.67
C ARG A 97 -2.96 9.21 14.59
N GLY A 98 -1.84 9.71 14.04
CA GLY A 98 -0.86 10.48 14.79
C GLY A 98 0.05 9.66 15.71
N ARG A 99 -0.09 8.32 15.75
CA ARG A 99 0.67 7.42 16.62
C ARG A 99 1.82 6.68 15.90
N GLY A 100 2.22 7.10 14.71
CA GLY A 100 3.32 6.47 13.96
C GLY A 100 2.94 5.18 13.21
N HIS A 101 1.69 4.73 13.25
CA HIS A 101 1.25 3.46 12.65
C HIS A 101 1.50 3.38 11.13
N LEU A 102 1.32 4.47 10.39
CA LEU A 102 1.63 4.50 8.96
C LEU A 102 3.12 4.19 8.71
N LYS A 103 4.00 4.83 9.46
CA LYS A 103 5.45 4.62 9.33
C LYS A 103 5.84 3.19 9.71
N ALA A 104 5.24 2.63 10.76
CA ALA A 104 5.47 1.25 11.19
C ALA A 104 5.05 0.25 10.10
N LEU A 105 3.86 0.40 9.50
CA LEU A 105 3.37 -0.44 8.40
C LEU A 105 4.33 -0.38 7.21
N LEU A 106 4.70 0.81 6.75
CA LEU A 106 5.59 0.96 5.59
C LEU A 106 7.00 0.45 5.87
N SER A 107 7.52 0.62 7.09
CA SER A 107 8.81 0.02 7.48
C SER A 107 8.78 -1.50 7.40
N ALA A 108 7.71 -2.15 7.86
CA ALA A 108 7.55 -3.60 7.76
C ALA A 108 7.42 -4.06 6.29
N VAL A 109 6.67 -3.32 5.47
CA VAL A 109 6.59 -3.56 4.02
C VAL A 109 7.97 -3.47 3.37
N HIS A 110 8.74 -2.41 3.64
CA HIS A 110 10.07 -2.24 3.05
C HIS A 110 11.05 -3.33 3.51
N ALA A 111 10.99 -3.74 4.76
CA ALA A 111 11.80 -4.86 5.26
C ALA A 111 11.48 -6.16 4.54
N PHE A 112 10.20 -6.44 4.31
CA PHE A 112 9.75 -7.58 3.52
C PHE A 112 10.27 -7.50 2.08
N LEU A 113 10.03 -6.40 1.36
CA LEU A 113 10.45 -6.22 -0.02
C LEU A 113 11.96 -6.40 -0.18
N ARG A 114 12.76 -5.89 0.79
CA ARG A 114 14.22 -6.07 0.81
C ARG A 114 14.60 -7.55 0.94
N ARG A 115 13.95 -8.29 1.82
CA ARG A 115 14.19 -9.71 2.01
C ARG A 115 13.84 -10.53 0.77
N GLU A 116 12.77 -10.15 0.06
CA GLU A 116 12.32 -10.81 -1.19
C GLU A 116 13.10 -10.33 -2.43
N GLY A 117 14.11 -9.47 -2.26
CA GLY A 117 14.89 -8.93 -3.38
C GLY A 117 14.11 -8.02 -4.33
N ILE A 118 12.98 -7.46 -3.88
CA ILE A 118 12.16 -6.53 -4.67
C ILE A 118 12.74 -5.13 -4.53
N PRO A 119 13.28 -4.54 -5.61
CA PRO A 119 14.08 -3.33 -5.51
C PRO A 119 13.27 -2.04 -5.28
N PHE A 120 12.00 -2.04 -5.60
CA PHE A 120 11.18 -0.85 -5.59
C PHE A 120 9.84 -1.07 -4.88
N SER A 121 9.45 -0.09 -4.08
CA SER A 121 8.09 0.04 -3.54
C SER A 121 7.40 1.20 -4.23
N LEU A 122 6.29 0.94 -4.93
CA LEU A 122 5.52 1.94 -5.68
C LEU A 122 4.14 2.12 -5.04
N LEU A 123 3.68 3.35 -4.91
CA LEU A 123 2.33 3.69 -4.46
C LEU A 123 1.79 4.94 -5.16
N PHE A 124 0.48 5.12 -5.04
CA PHE A 124 -0.22 6.34 -5.45
C PHE A 124 -0.78 7.01 -4.19
N GLY A 125 -0.29 8.21 -3.88
CA GLY A 125 -0.69 8.84 -2.62
C GLY A 125 -0.37 10.33 -2.55
N ARG A 126 -0.62 10.90 -1.37
CA ARG A 126 -0.29 12.29 -1.07
C ARG A 126 1.14 12.38 -0.55
N PRO A 127 2.03 13.17 -1.18
CA PRO A 127 3.44 13.27 -0.78
C PRO A 127 3.63 13.60 0.70
N GLU A 128 2.76 14.43 1.29
CA GLU A 128 2.83 14.85 2.69
C GLU A 128 2.76 13.67 3.66
N LEU A 129 2.07 12.60 3.28
CA LEU A 129 1.91 11.41 4.11
C LEU A 129 3.08 10.43 3.99
N TYR A 130 3.71 10.36 2.81
CA TYR A 130 4.63 9.25 2.48
C TYR A 130 6.11 9.65 2.45
N ARG A 131 6.44 10.95 2.34
CA ARG A 131 7.84 11.42 2.32
C ARG A 131 8.63 10.99 3.55
N SER A 132 8.02 11.02 4.74
CA SER A 132 8.67 10.60 5.99
C SER A 132 9.01 9.11 6.03
N SER A 133 8.42 8.30 5.14
CA SER A 133 8.71 6.88 4.93
C SER A 133 9.63 6.63 3.73
N GLY A 134 10.30 7.67 3.22
CA GLY A 134 11.30 7.58 2.16
C GLY A 134 10.76 7.53 0.73
N TYR A 135 9.46 7.76 0.52
CA TYR A 135 8.89 7.85 -0.82
C TYR A 135 9.18 9.21 -1.47
N ARG A 136 9.46 9.16 -2.76
CA ARG A 136 9.68 10.35 -3.60
C ARG A 136 8.70 10.34 -4.78
N PRO A 137 8.11 11.50 -5.14
CA PRO A 137 7.28 11.61 -6.34
C PRO A 137 8.02 11.21 -7.61
N ILE A 138 7.32 10.61 -8.54
CA ILE A 138 7.83 10.29 -9.88
C ILE A 138 7.09 11.18 -10.87
N ALA A 139 7.83 11.94 -11.67
CA ALA A 139 7.31 12.70 -12.80
C ALA A 139 7.45 11.85 -14.07
N ALA A 140 6.54 10.92 -14.29
CA ALA A 140 6.53 10.06 -15.47
C ALA A 140 5.09 9.78 -15.93
N PRO A 141 4.84 9.62 -17.23
CA PRO A 141 3.56 9.15 -17.73
C PRO A 141 3.32 7.70 -17.26
N ILE A 142 2.06 7.40 -16.93
CA ILE A 142 1.66 6.07 -16.45
C ILE A 142 0.59 5.52 -17.39
N ARG A 143 0.78 4.26 -17.79
CA ARG A 143 -0.20 3.46 -18.52
C ARG A 143 -0.76 2.38 -17.60
N SER A 144 -2.08 2.21 -17.62
CA SER A 144 -2.79 1.19 -16.88
C SER A 144 -3.95 0.67 -17.72
N THR A 145 -4.40 -0.56 -17.51
CA THR A 145 -5.60 -1.13 -18.13
C THR A 145 -6.88 -0.77 -17.37
N ASP A 146 -6.77 -0.12 -16.24
CA ASP A 146 -7.92 0.34 -15.46
C ASP A 146 -8.71 1.36 -16.29
N PRO A 147 -9.98 1.11 -16.64
CA PRO A 147 -10.79 2.01 -17.46
C PRO A 147 -10.96 3.41 -16.84
N PHE A 148 -10.83 3.51 -15.52
CA PHE A 148 -10.84 4.79 -14.80
C PHE A 148 -9.47 5.48 -14.78
N PHE A 149 -8.39 4.84 -15.28
CA PHE A 149 -7.01 5.31 -15.30
C PHE A 149 -6.41 5.48 -16.70
N ARG A 150 -7.19 5.33 -17.75
CA ARG A 150 -6.69 5.56 -19.13
C ARG A 150 -6.01 6.92 -19.33
N TRP A 151 -6.32 7.85 -18.44
CA TRP A 151 -5.72 9.19 -18.39
C TRP A 151 -5.40 9.49 -16.94
N TRP A 152 -4.23 10.01 -16.67
CA TRP A 152 -3.79 10.39 -15.34
C TRP A 152 -4.87 11.22 -14.63
N ASN A 153 -5.43 10.67 -13.57
CA ASN A 153 -6.45 11.37 -12.78
C ASN A 153 -5.78 11.91 -11.50
N PRO A 154 -5.62 13.24 -11.38
CA PRO A 154 -4.97 13.85 -10.20
C PRO A 154 -5.69 13.55 -8.87
N PHE A 155 -6.94 13.10 -8.92
CA PHE A 155 -7.70 12.70 -7.71
C PHE A 155 -7.25 11.36 -7.10
N LYS A 156 -6.39 10.60 -7.78
CA LYS A 156 -5.97 9.28 -7.29
C LYS A 156 -4.60 9.26 -6.61
N GLY A 157 -3.96 10.41 -6.48
CA GLY A 157 -2.68 10.57 -5.80
C GLY A 157 -1.48 10.60 -6.75
N THR A 158 -0.41 11.16 -6.25
CA THR A 158 0.87 11.24 -6.96
C THR A 158 1.54 9.86 -6.96
N PRO A 159 2.06 9.38 -8.11
CA PRO A 159 2.90 8.20 -8.12
C PRO A 159 4.19 8.47 -7.35
N MET A 160 4.55 7.59 -6.46
CA MET A 160 5.70 7.73 -5.59
C MET A 160 6.46 6.41 -5.48
N VAL A 161 7.79 6.48 -5.45
CA VAL A 161 8.66 5.32 -5.29
C VAL A 161 9.54 5.45 -4.06
N HIS A 162 9.75 4.31 -3.39
CA HIS A 162 10.82 4.12 -2.41
C HIS A 162 11.84 3.10 -2.96
N LEU A 163 13.13 3.46 -2.89
CA LEU A 163 14.24 2.63 -3.36
C LEU A 163 14.63 1.65 -2.26
N VAL A 164 14.07 0.45 -2.30
CA VAL A 164 14.22 -0.55 -1.22
C VAL A 164 15.66 -1.03 -1.06
N CYS A 165 16.35 -1.25 -2.20
CA CYS A 165 17.73 -1.78 -2.25
C CYS A 165 18.76 -0.73 -2.71
N GLY A 166 18.40 0.55 -2.71
CA GLY A 166 19.29 1.63 -3.13
C GLY A 166 19.53 1.73 -4.64
N ARG A 167 19.01 0.80 -5.45
CA ARG A 167 19.07 0.88 -6.92
C ARG A 167 18.28 2.11 -7.39
N PRO A 168 18.84 2.95 -8.29
CA PRO A 168 18.14 4.11 -8.82
C PRO A 168 16.90 3.69 -9.61
N TRP A 169 15.82 4.49 -9.51
CA TRP A 169 14.61 4.30 -10.29
C TRP A 169 14.92 4.55 -11.78
N PRO A 170 14.62 3.61 -12.68
CA PRO A 170 14.78 3.85 -14.11
C PRO A 170 13.77 4.89 -14.58
N GLY A 171 14.18 5.77 -15.47
CA GLY A 171 13.31 6.79 -16.05
C GLY A 171 12.41 6.23 -17.14
N GLY A 172 11.45 7.06 -17.59
CA GLY A 172 10.60 6.77 -18.76
C GLY A 172 9.16 6.42 -18.41
N LEU A 173 8.40 5.99 -19.43
CA LEU A 173 7.00 5.57 -19.28
C LEU A 173 6.90 4.40 -18.30
N ILE A 174 5.96 4.50 -17.37
CA ILE A 174 5.58 3.41 -16.46
C ILE A 174 4.35 2.71 -17.05
N ASP A 175 4.51 1.47 -17.49
CA ASP A 175 3.37 0.62 -17.87
C ASP A 175 3.12 -0.40 -16.75
N LEU A 176 1.99 -0.29 -16.10
CA LEU A 176 1.64 -1.15 -14.96
C LEU A 176 1.31 -2.59 -15.39
N CYS A 177 1.28 -2.88 -16.70
CA CYS A 177 0.94 -4.21 -17.26
C CYS A 177 -0.37 -4.77 -16.66
N GLY A 178 -1.32 -3.88 -16.41
CA GLY A 178 -2.57 -4.23 -15.77
C GLY A 178 -3.22 -3.04 -15.05
N PRO A 179 -4.17 -3.31 -14.14
CA PRO A 179 -4.80 -2.26 -13.35
C PRO A 179 -3.81 -1.63 -12.36
N THR A 180 -4.20 -0.48 -11.83
CA THR A 180 -3.56 0.11 -10.64
C THR A 180 -3.71 -0.82 -9.42
N PHE A 181 -3.11 -0.45 -8.33
CA PHE A 181 -3.19 -1.14 -7.03
C PHE A 181 -3.50 -0.15 -5.91
#